data_a9441b3f64e23966008a1ba3fbeed9c5
#
_entry.id   a9441b3f64e23966008a1ba3fbeed9c5
#
_cell.length_a   1.000
_cell.length_b   1.000
_cell.length_c   1.000
_cell.angle_alpha   90.00
_cell.angle_beta   90.00
_cell.angle_gamma   90.00
#
_symmetry.space_group_name_H-M   'P 1'
#
loop_
_entity.id
_entity.type
_entity.pdbx_description
1 polymer ?
#
loop_
_entity_poly.entity_id
_entity_poly.type
_entity_poly.pdbx_seq_one_letter_code
_entity_poly.pdbx_strand_id
1 'polypeptide(L)'
;MTEYTSEALYTIDEHETCLSAVRDLGTQSPDGVLFKRPLNFEWVDVTVADFLDDVYSVAKGLVANGVEVGDRVVIMSDTRYEWTVLDYAIWAAGAITVPIYPSSSTSQCEWIVGNSGAKFAIAEKSGHFTRLSTFVKDGDRPEGDTSAHLNRVLEINSGAIDILVNDGK
;
A
#
# COMPACT_ATOMS: atom_id res chain seq x y z
N MET A 1 -5.39 20.60 -36.23
CA MET A 1 -4.58 20.25 -35.05
C MET A 1 -3.32 19.57 -35.57
N THR A 2 -2.14 20.05 -35.19
CA THR A 2 -0.88 19.42 -35.62
C THR A 2 -0.56 18.37 -34.60
N GLU A 3 -0.58 17.09 -34.99
CA GLU A 3 -0.20 15.96 -34.14
C GLU A 3 1.32 15.95 -34.04
N TYR A 4 1.84 15.81 -32.80
CA TYR A 4 3.26 15.68 -32.54
C TYR A 4 3.51 14.34 -31.86
N THR A 5 4.36 13.51 -32.45
CA THR A 5 4.74 12.19 -31.93
C THR A 5 6.25 12.14 -31.77
N SER A 6 6.75 11.68 -30.63
CA SER A 6 8.15 11.37 -30.40
C SER A 6 8.33 9.86 -30.29
N GLU A 7 9.48 9.36 -30.71
CA GLU A 7 9.84 7.95 -30.51
C GLU A 7 10.00 7.66 -29.00
N ALA A 8 9.60 6.47 -28.57
CA ALA A 8 9.84 6.01 -27.20
C ALA A 8 11.35 5.85 -26.96
N LEU A 9 11.85 6.40 -25.85
CA LEU A 9 13.27 6.31 -25.48
C LEU A 9 13.66 4.91 -25.03
N TYR A 10 12.72 4.11 -24.54
CA TYR A 10 12.88 2.71 -24.19
C TYR A 10 11.54 1.99 -24.30
N THR A 11 11.58 0.67 -24.34
CA THR A 11 10.39 -0.18 -24.37
C THR A 11 10.24 -0.84 -23.01
N ILE A 12 9.04 -0.78 -22.43
CA ILE A 12 8.70 -1.50 -21.21
C ILE A 12 8.44 -2.96 -21.58
N ASP A 13 9.10 -3.89 -20.89
CA ASP A 13 8.86 -5.33 -21.07
C ASP A 13 7.44 -5.70 -20.59
N GLU A 14 6.81 -6.68 -21.24
CA GLU A 14 5.45 -7.13 -20.92
C GLU A 14 5.32 -7.59 -19.44
N HIS A 15 6.41 -8.08 -18.86
CA HIS A 15 6.45 -8.56 -17.47
C HIS A 15 7.01 -7.53 -16.48
N GLU A 16 7.38 -6.35 -16.96
CA GLU A 16 7.91 -5.29 -16.12
C GLU A 16 6.80 -4.64 -15.29
N THR A 17 7.04 -4.48 -13.99
CA THR A 17 6.13 -3.87 -13.03
C THR A 17 6.84 -2.77 -12.24
N CYS A 18 6.09 -1.95 -11.51
CA CYS A 18 6.70 -0.95 -10.62
C CYS A 18 7.65 -1.56 -9.57
N LEU A 19 7.44 -2.82 -9.19
CA LEU A 19 8.32 -3.54 -8.26
C LEU A 19 9.61 -4.03 -8.95
N SER A 20 9.61 -4.24 -10.27
CA SER A 20 10.74 -4.83 -11.01
C SER A 20 12.03 -4.03 -10.84
N ALA A 21 11.95 -2.70 -10.97
CA ALA A 21 13.11 -1.82 -10.86
C ALA A 21 13.82 -1.93 -9.51
N VAL A 22 13.07 -1.96 -8.41
CA VAL A 22 13.66 -2.09 -7.06
C VAL A 22 14.18 -3.50 -6.81
N ARG A 23 13.49 -4.53 -7.31
CA ARG A 23 13.95 -5.93 -7.24
C ARG A 23 15.26 -6.13 -7.99
N ASP A 24 15.39 -5.56 -9.19
CA ASP A 24 16.60 -5.64 -10.01
C ASP A 24 17.75 -4.87 -9.33
N LEU A 25 17.45 -3.72 -8.73
CA LEU A 25 18.41 -2.98 -7.91
C LEU A 25 18.87 -3.81 -6.69
N GLY A 26 17.96 -4.55 -6.05
CA GLY A 26 18.27 -5.47 -4.95
C GLY A 26 19.23 -6.60 -5.34
N THR A 27 19.20 -7.02 -6.62
CA THR A 27 20.16 -8.00 -7.15
C THR A 27 21.51 -7.36 -7.46
N GLN A 28 21.52 -6.12 -7.95
CA GLN A 28 22.74 -5.43 -8.40
C GLN A 28 23.50 -4.73 -7.28
N SER A 29 22.79 -4.15 -6.31
CA SER A 29 23.34 -3.32 -5.24
C SER A 29 22.51 -3.43 -3.95
N PRO A 30 22.43 -4.60 -3.31
CA PRO A 30 21.60 -4.82 -2.12
C PRO A 30 21.92 -3.88 -0.96
N ASP A 31 23.22 -3.57 -0.77
CA ASP A 31 23.71 -2.70 0.31
C ASP A 31 23.65 -1.19 -0.05
N GLY A 32 23.18 -0.86 -1.26
CA GLY A 32 23.01 0.53 -1.69
C GLY A 32 21.92 1.22 -0.85
N VAL A 33 22.18 2.47 -0.42
CA VAL A 33 21.19 3.26 0.32
C VAL A 33 20.08 3.71 -0.62
N LEU A 34 18.86 3.24 -0.37
CA LEU A 34 17.66 3.58 -1.14
C LEU A 34 16.91 4.77 -0.54
N PHE A 35 16.78 4.79 0.79
CA PHE A 35 16.10 5.85 1.54
C PHE A 35 16.91 6.31 2.73
N LYS A 36 16.62 7.53 3.19
CA LYS A 36 16.96 8.01 4.52
C LYS A 36 15.66 8.33 5.24
N ARG A 37 15.46 7.76 6.43
CA ARG A 37 14.27 8.03 7.24
C ARG A 37 14.64 8.60 8.61
N PRO A 38 13.83 9.51 9.18
CA PRO A 38 14.03 9.95 10.53
C PRO A 38 13.63 8.85 11.51
N LEU A 39 14.51 8.52 12.45
CA LEU A 39 14.26 7.61 13.55
C LEU A 39 14.96 8.13 14.80
N ASN A 40 14.22 8.35 15.89
CA ASN A 40 14.76 8.86 17.15
C ASN A 40 15.60 10.13 17.01
N PHE A 41 15.12 11.10 16.20
CA PHE A 41 15.79 12.38 15.88
C PHE A 41 17.08 12.26 15.05
N GLU A 42 17.40 11.09 14.52
CA GLU A 42 18.52 10.86 13.61
C GLU A 42 18.02 10.42 12.23
N TRP A 43 18.85 10.64 11.20
CA TRP A 43 18.60 10.09 9.87
C TRP A 43 19.28 8.74 9.76
N VAL A 44 18.47 7.70 9.52
CA VAL A 44 18.93 6.32 9.36
C VAL A 44 18.83 5.93 7.90
N ASP A 45 19.90 5.33 7.39
CA ASP A 45 19.93 4.76 6.05
C ASP A 45 19.09 3.47 6.00
N VAL A 46 18.36 3.30 4.91
CA VAL A 46 17.63 2.08 4.57
C VAL A 46 18.22 1.58 3.26
N THR A 47 18.80 0.39 3.28
CA THR A 47 19.37 -0.24 2.09
C THR A 47 18.26 -0.80 1.19
N VAL A 48 18.62 -1.15 -0.05
CA VAL A 48 17.70 -1.81 -0.98
C VAL A 48 17.24 -3.16 -0.40
N ALA A 49 18.15 -3.90 0.22
CA ALA A 49 17.84 -5.18 0.86
C ALA A 49 16.86 -5.02 2.02
N ASP A 50 17.11 -4.06 2.92
CA ASP A 50 16.21 -3.77 4.06
C ASP A 50 14.81 -3.40 3.57
N PHE A 51 14.72 -2.54 2.56
CA PHE A 51 13.43 -2.13 1.99
C PHE A 51 12.66 -3.31 1.38
N LEU A 52 13.33 -4.16 0.61
CA LEU A 52 12.71 -5.33 0.01
C LEU A 52 12.27 -6.35 1.07
N ASP A 53 13.03 -6.52 2.15
CA ASP A 53 12.65 -7.38 3.27
C ASP A 53 11.40 -6.87 3.98
N ASP A 54 11.34 -5.57 4.27
CA ASP A 54 10.15 -4.91 4.81
C ASP A 54 8.94 -5.11 3.88
N VAL A 55 9.10 -4.85 2.58
CA VAL A 55 8.04 -5.00 1.56
C VAL A 55 7.49 -6.42 1.51
N TYR A 56 8.37 -7.43 1.40
CA TYR A 56 7.92 -8.82 1.28
C TYR A 56 7.33 -9.36 2.60
N SER A 57 7.86 -8.93 3.74
CA SER A 57 7.31 -9.31 5.04
C SER A 57 5.90 -8.78 5.23
N VAL A 58 5.66 -7.51 4.87
CA VAL A 58 4.33 -6.89 4.91
C VAL A 58 3.39 -7.51 3.86
N ALA A 59 3.88 -7.82 2.65
CA ALA A 59 3.08 -8.46 1.62
C ALA A 59 2.55 -9.83 2.04
N LYS A 60 3.40 -10.67 2.68
CA LYS A 60 2.96 -11.94 3.25
C LYS A 60 1.85 -11.74 4.29
N GLY A 61 1.99 -10.72 5.14
CA GLY A 61 0.96 -10.36 6.11
C GLY A 61 -0.36 -9.94 5.47
N LEU A 62 -0.33 -9.18 4.39
CA LEU A 62 -1.54 -8.82 3.63
C LEU A 62 -2.23 -10.08 3.09
N VAL A 63 -1.48 -11.00 2.48
CA VAL A 63 -2.01 -12.28 1.97
C VAL A 63 -2.58 -13.13 3.11
N ALA A 64 -1.88 -13.24 4.25
CA ALA A 64 -2.37 -13.95 5.44
C ALA A 64 -3.66 -13.35 6.00
N ASN A 65 -3.89 -12.05 5.77
CA ASN A 65 -5.14 -11.34 6.13
C ASN A 65 -6.21 -11.39 5.04
N GLY A 66 -6.06 -12.26 4.04
CA GLY A 66 -7.07 -12.50 3.01
C GLY A 66 -7.06 -11.48 1.85
N VAL A 67 -5.97 -10.75 1.67
CA VAL A 67 -5.80 -9.93 0.45
C VAL A 67 -5.42 -10.84 -0.70
N GLU A 68 -6.20 -10.80 -1.77
CA GLU A 68 -6.06 -11.60 -2.98
C GLU A 68 -5.59 -10.75 -4.17
N VAL A 69 -5.10 -11.42 -5.20
CA VAL A 69 -4.71 -10.75 -6.45
C VAL A 69 -5.88 -9.96 -7.03
N GLY A 70 -5.65 -8.69 -7.34
CA GLY A 70 -6.65 -7.77 -7.87
C GLY A 70 -7.52 -7.09 -6.81
N ASP A 71 -7.36 -7.41 -5.53
CA ASP A 71 -8.04 -6.69 -4.44
C ASP A 71 -7.52 -5.25 -4.34
N ARG A 72 -8.38 -4.36 -3.84
CA ARG A 72 -8.02 -2.96 -3.57
C ARG A 72 -7.82 -2.78 -2.09
N VAL A 73 -6.67 -2.16 -1.76
CA VAL A 73 -6.27 -1.86 -0.38
C VAL A 73 -6.13 -0.35 -0.23
N VAL A 74 -6.86 0.23 0.70
CA VAL A 74 -6.82 1.66 1.01
C VAL A 74 -5.60 1.98 1.87
N ILE A 75 -4.89 3.06 1.53
CA ILE A 75 -3.92 3.72 2.42
C ILE A 75 -4.39 5.14 2.68
N MET A 76 -4.65 5.50 3.95
CA MET A 76 -4.97 6.86 4.37
C MET A 76 -3.88 7.35 5.33
N SER A 77 -2.84 7.98 4.80
CA SER A 77 -1.64 8.39 5.53
C SER A 77 -0.97 9.59 4.86
N ASP A 78 -0.32 10.42 5.66
CA ASP A 78 0.67 11.38 5.18
C ASP A 78 1.87 10.63 4.57
N THR A 79 2.66 11.30 3.72
CA THR A 79 3.86 10.71 3.11
C THR A 79 4.89 10.38 4.18
N ARG A 80 5.25 9.10 4.28
CA ARG A 80 6.22 8.56 5.24
C ARG A 80 6.80 7.24 4.71
N TYR A 81 7.86 6.74 5.36
CA TYR A 81 8.51 5.49 4.94
C TYR A 81 7.52 4.31 4.87
N GLU A 82 6.71 4.14 5.89
CA GLU A 82 5.73 3.06 5.95
C GLU A 82 4.66 3.16 4.85
N TRP A 83 4.34 4.37 4.39
CA TRP A 83 3.46 4.54 3.23
C TRP A 83 4.06 3.89 1.98
N THR A 84 5.35 4.12 1.74
CA THR A 84 6.07 3.54 0.59
C THR A 84 6.20 2.02 0.73
N VAL A 85 6.54 1.51 1.92
CA VAL A 85 6.59 0.06 2.18
C VAL A 85 5.23 -0.60 1.89
N LEU A 86 4.14 0.00 2.36
CA LEU A 86 2.78 -0.51 2.16
C LEU A 86 2.38 -0.52 0.67
N ASP A 87 2.70 0.54 -0.07
CA ASP A 87 2.38 0.63 -1.50
C ASP A 87 3.06 -0.50 -2.29
N TYR A 88 4.37 -0.67 -2.08
CA TYR A 88 5.13 -1.74 -2.71
C TYR A 88 4.71 -3.14 -2.22
N ALA A 89 4.33 -3.29 -0.95
CA ALA A 89 3.83 -4.55 -0.40
C ALA A 89 2.47 -4.94 -1.00
N ILE A 90 1.59 -3.98 -1.22
CA ILE A 90 0.30 -4.20 -1.90
C ILE A 90 0.55 -4.68 -3.33
N TRP A 91 1.47 -4.06 -4.08
CA TRP A 91 1.84 -4.52 -5.41
C TRP A 91 2.49 -5.91 -5.40
N ALA A 92 3.35 -6.19 -4.40
CA ALA A 92 3.97 -7.50 -4.23
C ALA A 92 2.96 -8.60 -3.91
N ALA A 93 1.86 -8.26 -3.23
CA ALA A 93 0.72 -9.17 -3.01
C ALA A 93 -0.19 -9.30 -4.25
N GLY A 94 0.09 -8.61 -5.36
CA GLY A 94 -0.74 -8.60 -6.56
C GLY A 94 -2.01 -7.76 -6.43
N ALA A 95 -2.09 -6.92 -5.41
CA ALA A 95 -3.23 -6.06 -5.13
C ALA A 95 -3.03 -4.63 -5.68
N ILE A 96 -4.03 -3.79 -5.53
CA ILE A 96 -4.08 -2.42 -6.07
C ILE A 96 -4.20 -1.43 -4.92
N THR A 97 -3.27 -0.48 -4.87
CA THR A 97 -3.30 0.60 -3.87
C THR A 97 -4.38 1.62 -4.21
N VAL A 98 -5.18 2.01 -3.21
CA VAL A 98 -6.17 3.07 -3.28
C VAL A 98 -5.80 4.16 -2.27
N PRO A 99 -5.07 5.21 -2.67
CA PRO A 99 -4.68 6.26 -1.74
C PRO A 99 -5.86 7.18 -1.41
N ILE A 100 -6.00 7.50 -0.13
CA ILE A 100 -6.94 8.52 0.37
C ILE A 100 -6.14 9.62 1.07
N TYR A 101 -6.38 10.87 0.68
CA TYR A 101 -5.73 11.99 1.34
C TYR A 101 -6.15 12.11 2.82
N PRO A 102 -5.21 12.39 3.74
CA PRO A 102 -5.49 12.55 5.17
C PRO A 102 -6.58 13.59 5.48
N SER A 103 -6.70 14.61 4.62
CA SER A 103 -7.70 15.67 4.73
C SER A 103 -9.09 15.31 4.20
N SER A 104 -9.27 14.13 3.59
CA SER A 104 -10.56 13.72 3.02
C SER A 104 -11.63 13.60 4.09
N SER A 105 -12.83 14.12 3.79
CA SER A 105 -13.99 14.01 4.66
C SER A 105 -14.50 12.57 4.74
N THR A 106 -15.36 12.27 5.72
CA THR A 106 -15.98 10.94 5.84
C THR A 106 -16.75 10.55 4.58
N SER A 107 -17.50 11.48 3.98
CA SER A 107 -18.26 11.22 2.76
C SER A 107 -17.37 10.97 1.54
N GLN A 108 -16.21 11.64 1.46
CA GLN A 108 -15.22 11.34 0.42
C GLN A 108 -14.59 9.96 0.61
N CYS A 109 -14.24 9.60 1.85
CA CYS A 109 -13.75 8.25 2.18
C CYS A 109 -14.78 7.18 1.83
N GLU A 110 -16.04 7.39 2.22
CA GLU A 110 -17.16 6.49 1.90
C GLU A 110 -17.27 6.25 0.39
N TRP A 111 -17.26 7.34 -0.38
CA TRP A 111 -17.34 7.24 -1.83
C TRP A 111 -16.14 6.49 -2.42
N ILE A 112 -14.90 6.81 -1.99
CA ILE A 112 -13.69 6.17 -2.51
C ILE A 112 -13.68 4.68 -2.18
N VAL A 113 -13.96 4.29 -0.92
CA VAL A 113 -14.04 2.89 -0.50
C VAL A 113 -15.12 2.15 -1.27
N GLY A 114 -16.31 2.76 -1.40
CA GLY A 114 -17.42 2.18 -2.13
C GLY A 114 -17.13 1.99 -3.61
N ASN A 115 -16.68 3.07 -4.28
CA ASN A 115 -16.41 3.06 -5.71
C ASN A 115 -15.24 2.15 -6.10
N SER A 116 -14.17 2.13 -5.31
CA SER A 116 -13.03 1.23 -5.55
C SER A 116 -13.35 -0.24 -5.25
N GLY A 117 -14.32 -0.50 -4.39
CA GLY A 117 -14.60 -1.83 -3.88
C GLY A 117 -13.47 -2.37 -2.99
N ALA A 118 -12.74 -1.48 -2.31
CA ALA A 118 -11.69 -1.88 -1.38
C ALA A 118 -12.23 -2.73 -0.24
N LYS A 119 -11.49 -3.78 0.14
CA LYS A 119 -11.85 -4.68 1.24
C LYS A 119 -11.00 -4.45 2.48
N PHE A 120 -9.78 -3.94 2.33
CA PHE A 120 -8.82 -3.73 3.39
C PHE A 120 -8.37 -2.28 3.43
N ALA A 121 -8.10 -1.75 4.61
CA ALA A 121 -7.60 -0.39 4.76
C ALA A 121 -6.50 -0.28 5.83
N ILE A 122 -5.56 0.64 5.59
CA ILE A 122 -4.50 0.97 6.51
C ILE A 122 -4.53 2.49 6.73
N ALA A 123 -4.74 2.87 7.98
CA ALA A 123 -4.80 4.26 8.42
C ALA A 123 -3.51 4.66 9.13
N GLU A 124 -3.09 5.92 9.03
CA GLU A 124 -1.91 6.39 9.75
C GLU A 124 -2.12 6.47 11.26
N LYS A 125 -3.20 7.13 11.67
CA LYS A 125 -3.47 7.56 13.05
C LYS A 125 -4.93 7.36 13.44
N SER A 126 -5.21 7.42 14.74
CA SER A 126 -6.51 7.10 15.32
C SER A 126 -7.70 7.85 14.70
N GLY A 127 -7.54 9.11 14.30
CA GLY A 127 -8.62 9.85 13.62
C GLY A 127 -8.95 9.29 12.23
N HIS A 128 -7.95 8.84 11.47
CA HIS A 128 -8.13 8.17 10.18
C HIS A 128 -8.69 6.76 10.38
N PHE A 129 -8.14 6.02 11.36
CA PHE A 129 -8.61 4.69 11.74
C PHE A 129 -10.10 4.71 12.12
N THR A 130 -10.50 5.61 13.03
CA THR A 130 -11.91 5.74 13.44
C THR A 130 -12.81 6.02 12.23
N ARG A 131 -12.39 6.92 11.33
CA ARG A 131 -13.15 7.26 10.13
C ARG A 131 -13.35 6.06 9.20
N LEU A 132 -12.29 5.32 8.89
CA LEU A 132 -12.36 4.16 8.02
C LEU A 132 -13.08 2.98 8.69
N SER A 133 -12.97 2.83 10.01
CA SER A 133 -13.64 1.77 10.78
C SER A 133 -15.16 1.88 10.74
N THR A 134 -15.73 3.06 10.43
CA THR A 134 -17.17 3.20 10.23
C THR A 134 -17.70 2.40 9.03
N PHE A 135 -16.81 2.00 8.12
CA PHE A 135 -17.12 1.23 6.92
C PHE A 135 -16.86 -0.28 7.09
N VAL A 136 -16.37 -0.73 8.26
CA VAL A 136 -16.17 -2.15 8.53
C VAL A 136 -17.52 -2.83 8.71
N LYS A 137 -17.72 -3.91 7.98
CA LYS A 137 -18.95 -4.73 8.03
C LYS A 137 -18.58 -6.20 8.06
N ASP A 138 -19.41 -7.00 8.68
CA ASP A 138 -19.25 -8.46 8.72
C ASP A 138 -19.60 -9.09 7.36
N GLY A 139 -18.86 -10.11 6.97
CA GLY A 139 -19.05 -10.87 5.75
C GLY A 139 -18.55 -10.18 4.48
N ASP A 140 -18.71 -10.88 3.37
CA ASP A 140 -18.31 -10.39 2.06
C ASP A 140 -19.28 -9.35 1.52
N ARG A 141 -18.77 -8.44 0.71
CA ARG A 141 -19.59 -7.46 0.00
C ARG A 141 -20.51 -8.18 -0.99
N PRO A 142 -21.83 -7.93 -0.94
CA PRO A 142 -22.76 -8.49 -1.93
C PRO A 142 -22.38 -8.08 -3.36
N GLU A 143 -22.60 -8.97 -4.33
CA GLU A 143 -22.39 -8.66 -5.74
C GLU A 143 -23.27 -7.46 -6.18
N GLY A 144 -22.63 -6.49 -6.84
CA GLY A 144 -23.31 -5.26 -7.29
C GLY A 144 -23.50 -4.18 -6.22
N ASP A 145 -23.18 -4.46 -4.95
CA ASP A 145 -23.20 -3.43 -3.89
C ASP A 145 -22.02 -2.46 -4.07
N THR A 146 -22.31 -1.18 -4.22
CA THR A 146 -21.30 -0.09 -4.32
C THR A 146 -21.15 0.69 -3.01
N SER A 147 -21.77 0.25 -1.92
CA SER A 147 -21.59 0.88 -0.61
C SER A 147 -20.18 0.65 -0.07
N ALA A 148 -19.70 1.54 0.80
CA ALA A 148 -18.44 1.33 1.48
C ALA A 148 -18.53 0.11 2.40
N HIS A 149 -17.59 -0.86 2.20
CA HIS A 149 -17.57 -2.11 2.92
C HIS A 149 -16.13 -2.59 3.05
N LEU A 150 -15.54 -2.44 4.22
CA LEU A 150 -14.21 -2.94 4.56
C LEU A 150 -14.35 -4.17 5.45
N ASN A 151 -13.49 -5.17 5.23
CA ASN A 151 -13.39 -6.34 6.11
C ASN A 151 -12.50 -6.04 7.32
N ARG A 152 -11.45 -5.23 7.13
CA ARG A 152 -10.49 -4.89 8.18
C ARG A 152 -9.87 -3.51 7.97
N VAL A 153 -9.57 -2.84 9.09
CA VAL A 153 -8.75 -1.62 9.13
C VAL A 153 -7.60 -1.85 10.12
N LEU A 154 -6.40 -1.45 9.76
CA LEU A 154 -5.23 -1.40 10.67
C LEU A 154 -4.74 0.04 10.82
N GLU A 155 -4.02 0.33 11.92
CA GLU A 155 -3.45 1.66 12.19
C GLU A 155 -1.92 1.59 12.29
N ILE A 156 -1.21 2.39 11.46
CA ILE A 156 0.26 2.42 11.40
C ILE A 156 0.85 2.80 12.76
N ASN A 157 0.35 3.87 13.37
CA ASN A 157 0.84 4.36 14.66
C ASN A 157 0.55 3.42 15.84
N SER A 158 -0.34 2.44 15.65
CA SER A 158 -0.64 1.37 16.61
C SER A 158 0.01 0.02 16.23
N GLY A 159 0.99 0.03 15.33
CA GLY A 159 1.79 -1.15 14.99
C GLY A 159 1.25 -1.99 13.83
N ALA A 160 0.53 -1.41 12.87
CA ALA A 160 0.02 -2.14 11.70
C ALA A 160 1.11 -2.92 10.96
N ILE A 161 2.31 -2.34 10.80
CA ILE A 161 3.44 -3.02 10.13
C ILE A 161 3.84 -4.27 10.92
N ASP A 162 4.03 -4.15 12.23
CA ASP A 162 4.42 -5.29 13.09
C ASP A 162 3.36 -6.39 13.10
N ILE A 163 2.06 -6.00 13.09
CA ILE A 163 0.94 -6.93 13.00
C ILE A 163 1.03 -7.71 11.68
N LEU A 164 1.16 -7.02 10.54
CA LEU A 164 1.27 -7.66 9.25
C LEU A 164 2.50 -8.57 9.14
N VAL A 165 3.67 -8.11 9.60
CA VAL A 165 4.90 -8.92 9.61
C VAL A 165 4.74 -10.18 10.46
N ASN A 166 4.04 -10.10 11.59
CA ASN A 166 3.80 -11.27 12.45
C ASN A 166 2.75 -12.22 11.85
N ASP A 167 1.70 -11.70 11.24
CA ASP A 167 0.66 -12.51 10.59
C ASP A 167 1.22 -13.28 9.35
N GLY A 168 2.27 -12.76 8.72
CA GLY A 168 2.93 -13.34 7.53
C GLY A 168 4.00 -14.40 7.81
N LYS A 169 4.29 -14.71 9.08
CA LYS A 169 5.26 -15.75 9.49
C LYS A 169 4.66 -17.14 9.46
#